data_91227883d28b941d94d7ba8ba78e2b90
#
_entry.id   91227883d28b941d94d7ba8ba78e2b90
#
_cell.length_a   1.000
_cell.length_b   1.000
_cell.length_c   1.000
_cell.angle_alpha   90.00
_cell.angle_beta   90.00
_cell.angle_gamma   90.00
#
_symmetry.space_group_name_H-M   'P 1'
#
loop_
_entity.id
_entity.type
_entity.pdbx_description
1 polymer ?
#
loop_
_entity_poly.entity_id
_entity_poly.type
_entity_poly.pdbx_seq_one_letter_code
_entity_poly.pdbx_strand_id
1 'polypeptide(L)'
;MAAPLLSAALRGGRAFGTAAALCRRAAPLGPMPNEDIDVSNLEALEKYRSFTRYFRLAEKESRKPRWWKTYRGYTTPQPEPKTDISLPRAKLLQVREPKERKKILRQNHQNAEMERAARLRTALIPLDEVKAEWEKTSGPFHKQRLAEHYGIFHDLFKGATFTPWVTLGVGYSQEDEHLVPVCYGNVVTPSEASNPPEVSYEADEGSLWTLLLTNPGERISLFCAFADGHLRETDSEYLHWLVTNIPGNDIKSGKEICHYLPPFPAMGTGYHRFIFLLFKQDRPIDFSEDVRPVPCYSLKMRTFSTFDFYRKHEDDMTPAGLVFFQCQWDSSVTWVFHQLLNMREPVFEFVRPPVYHPPQLKFPLRQPLRYLDRYRDTEEPTYGIY
;
A
#
# COMPACT_ATOMS: atom_id res chain seq x y z
N MET A 1 15.90 45.91 -29.64
CA MET A 1 17.11 45.54 -28.89
C MET A 1 16.86 44.89 -27.55
N ALA A 2 15.81 44.11 -27.39
CA ALA A 2 15.48 43.42 -26.13
C ALA A 2 15.73 41.90 -26.14
N ALA A 3 16.11 41.35 -27.29
CA ALA A 3 16.30 39.89 -27.43
C ALA A 3 17.56 39.30 -26.73
N PRO A 4 18.68 39.99 -26.59
CA PRO A 4 19.84 39.39 -25.95
C PRO A 4 19.74 39.28 -24.42
N LEU A 5 18.91 40.10 -23.74
CA LEU A 5 18.78 40.07 -22.28
C LEU A 5 17.88 38.92 -21.78
N LEU A 6 16.86 38.58 -22.55
CA LEU A 6 15.98 37.43 -22.21
C LEU A 6 16.70 36.08 -22.37
N SER A 7 17.60 35.96 -23.34
CA SER A 7 18.38 34.74 -23.51
C SER A 7 19.47 34.57 -22.43
N ALA A 8 19.99 35.66 -21.89
CA ALA A 8 20.93 35.63 -20.77
C ALA A 8 20.27 35.28 -19.44
N ALA A 9 19.06 35.78 -19.19
CA ALA A 9 18.28 35.42 -17.97
C ALA A 9 17.86 33.94 -17.96
N LEU A 10 17.46 33.40 -19.12
CA LEU A 10 17.13 31.96 -19.23
C LEU A 10 18.38 31.07 -19.11
N ARG A 11 19.55 31.54 -19.53
CA ARG A 11 20.82 30.84 -19.29
C ARG A 11 21.25 30.93 -17.82
N GLY A 12 20.98 32.07 -17.15
CA GLY A 12 21.19 32.21 -15.71
C GLY A 12 20.35 31.27 -14.87
N GLY A 13 19.06 31.13 -15.19
CA GLY A 13 18.16 30.17 -14.50
C GLY A 13 18.57 28.72 -14.67
N ARG A 14 19.10 28.32 -15.81
CA ARG A 14 19.66 26.97 -16.01
C ARG A 14 20.98 26.77 -15.25
N ALA A 15 21.79 27.82 -15.10
CA ALA A 15 23.02 27.78 -14.32
C ALA A 15 22.71 27.60 -12.81
N PHE A 16 21.67 28.27 -12.29
CA PHE A 16 21.21 28.06 -10.91
C PHE A 16 20.64 26.65 -10.69
N GLY A 17 19.88 26.13 -11.62
CA GLY A 17 19.35 24.73 -11.54
C GLY A 17 20.48 23.70 -11.60
N THR A 18 21.50 23.91 -12.41
CA THR A 18 22.68 23.04 -12.49
C THR A 18 23.60 23.21 -11.28
N ALA A 19 23.74 24.39 -10.71
CA ALA A 19 24.50 24.60 -9.48
C ALA A 19 23.82 23.94 -8.27
N ALA A 20 22.49 24.05 -8.12
CA ALA A 20 21.75 23.36 -7.07
C ALA A 20 21.80 21.83 -7.24
N ALA A 21 21.78 21.32 -8.47
CA ALA A 21 21.95 19.90 -8.75
C ALA A 21 23.40 19.43 -8.48
N LEU A 22 24.36 20.28 -8.71
CA LEU A 22 25.78 20.04 -8.42
C LEU A 22 26.06 20.07 -6.92
N CYS A 23 25.46 20.99 -6.17
CA CYS A 23 25.54 21.00 -4.68
C CYS A 23 25.00 19.74 -4.04
N ARG A 24 23.97 19.10 -4.62
CA ARG A 24 23.47 17.80 -4.16
C ARG A 24 24.32 16.61 -4.61
N ARG A 25 25.18 16.79 -5.62
CA ARG A 25 26.00 15.74 -6.24
C ARG A 25 27.51 15.98 -6.08
N ALA A 26 27.89 17.13 -5.59
CA ALA A 26 29.30 17.46 -5.43
C ALA A 26 29.91 16.52 -4.39
N ALA A 27 31.00 15.89 -4.79
CA ALA A 27 31.88 15.26 -3.83
C ALA A 27 32.43 16.36 -2.88
N PRO A 28 32.69 16.02 -1.61
CA PRO A 28 33.34 16.96 -0.72
C PRO A 28 34.60 17.49 -1.36
N LEU A 29 34.85 18.78 -1.16
CA LEU A 29 36.09 19.46 -1.58
C LEU A 29 37.26 18.75 -0.90
N GLY A 30 37.99 18.00 -1.66
CA GLY A 30 39.13 17.25 -1.13
C GLY A 30 39.36 15.94 -1.88
N PRO A 31 40.40 15.23 -1.50
CA PRO A 31 40.71 13.94 -2.06
C PRO A 31 39.63 12.94 -1.79
N MET A 32 39.45 12.01 -2.72
CA MET A 32 38.65 10.84 -2.48
C MET A 32 39.26 10.01 -1.33
N PRO A 33 38.49 9.29 -0.53
CA PRO A 33 39.00 8.52 0.60
C PRO A 33 40.12 7.54 0.26
N ASN A 34 40.26 7.19 -1.01
CA ASN A 34 41.28 6.26 -1.53
C ASN A 34 42.38 6.97 -2.35
N GLU A 35 42.42 8.26 -2.33
CA GLU A 35 43.46 9.05 -3.03
C GLU A 35 44.52 9.45 -1.99
N ASP A 36 45.72 8.89 -2.11
CA ASP A 36 46.88 9.34 -1.35
C ASP A 36 47.31 10.72 -1.90
N ILE A 37 47.13 11.73 -1.05
CA ILE A 37 47.55 13.09 -1.37
C ILE A 37 48.95 13.31 -0.81
N ASP A 38 49.87 13.48 -1.72
CA ASP A 38 51.20 14.06 -1.39
C ASP A 38 51.04 15.55 -1.12
N VAL A 39 51.04 15.93 0.15
CA VAL A 39 50.89 17.30 0.64
C VAL A 39 52.09 18.16 0.21
N SER A 40 53.22 17.53 -0.10
CA SER A 40 54.44 18.23 -0.60
C SER A 40 54.35 18.63 -2.05
N ASN A 41 53.41 18.06 -2.81
CA ASN A 41 53.24 18.37 -4.23
C ASN A 41 52.24 19.50 -4.45
N LEU A 42 52.79 20.72 -4.60
CA LEU A 42 52.01 21.94 -4.80
C LEU A 42 51.18 21.92 -6.10
N GLU A 43 51.62 21.20 -7.15
CA GLU A 43 50.85 21.08 -8.38
C GLU A 43 49.60 20.26 -8.20
N ALA A 44 49.64 19.23 -7.38
CA ALA A 44 48.47 18.43 -7.04
C ALA A 44 47.42 19.25 -6.27
N LEU A 45 47.89 20.20 -5.42
CA LEU A 45 47.02 21.13 -4.71
C LEU A 45 46.46 22.27 -5.58
N GLU A 46 47.19 22.66 -6.64
CA GLU A 46 46.72 23.69 -7.57
C GLU A 46 45.47 23.31 -8.37
N LYS A 47 45.23 22.00 -8.57
CA LYS A 47 44.01 21.56 -9.28
C LYS A 47 42.71 22.01 -8.57
N TYR A 48 42.81 22.37 -7.31
CA TYR A 48 41.65 22.84 -6.52
C TYR A 48 41.58 24.38 -6.36
N ARG A 49 42.59 25.12 -6.86
CA ARG A 49 42.69 26.56 -6.68
C ARG A 49 41.75 27.37 -7.55
N SER A 50 41.40 26.91 -8.75
CA SER A 50 40.52 27.64 -9.67
C SER A 50 39.13 27.08 -9.65
N PHE A 51 38.11 27.95 -9.39
CA PHE A 51 36.70 27.56 -9.41
C PHE A 51 36.30 26.86 -10.72
N THR A 52 36.75 27.39 -11.87
CA THR A 52 36.42 26.81 -13.19
C THR A 52 37.06 25.43 -13.38
N ARG A 53 38.28 25.28 -12.90
CA ARG A 53 39.02 24.00 -12.97
C ARG A 53 38.40 22.98 -12.01
N TYR A 54 38.08 23.41 -10.80
CA TYR A 54 37.38 22.62 -9.82
C TYR A 54 36.01 22.17 -10.33
N PHE A 55 35.22 23.07 -10.92
CA PHE A 55 33.93 22.79 -11.50
C PHE A 55 33.99 21.68 -12.56
N ARG A 56 34.96 21.79 -13.50
CA ARG A 56 35.19 20.75 -14.52
C ARG A 56 35.60 19.41 -13.93
N LEU A 57 36.44 19.41 -12.91
CA LEU A 57 36.84 18.20 -12.20
C LEU A 57 35.65 17.58 -11.42
N ALA A 58 34.90 18.40 -10.72
CA ALA A 58 33.71 17.93 -10.01
C ALA A 58 32.64 17.36 -10.96
N GLU A 59 32.48 17.96 -12.14
CA GLU A 59 31.59 17.41 -13.17
C GLU A 59 32.13 16.07 -13.72
N LYS A 60 33.43 15.97 -13.98
CA LYS A 60 34.08 14.75 -14.43
C LYS A 60 33.98 13.65 -13.38
N GLU A 61 34.19 13.96 -12.10
CA GLU A 61 34.03 13.04 -10.98
C GLU A 61 32.56 12.66 -10.75
N SER A 62 31.62 13.58 -11.03
CA SER A 62 30.18 13.25 -10.89
C SER A 62 29.72 12.18 -11.87
N ARG A 63 30.41 12.01 -13.00
CA ARG A 63 30.12 11.01 -14.02
C ARG A 63 30.72 9.62 -13.69
N LYS A 64 31.75 9.58 -12.84
CA LYS A 64 32.36 8.31 -12.45
C LYS A 64 31.45 7.55 -11.47
N PRO A 65 31.47 6.20 -11.50
CA PRO A 65 30.84 5.40 -10.45
C PRO A 65 31.50 5.71 -9.11
N ARG A 66 30.71 6.23 -8.17
CA ARG A 66 31.22 6.66 -6.87
C ARG A 66 31.27 5.49 -5.93
N TRP A 67 32.38 5.31 -5.22
CA TRP A 67 32.59 4.21 -4.28
C TRP A 67 31.47 4.06 -3.25
N TRP A 68 30.91 5.16 -2.73
CA TRP A 68 29.80 5.09 -1.77
C TRP A 68 28.47 4.66 -2.41
N LYS A 69 28.26 4.90 -3.71
CA LYS A 69 27.10 4.33 -4.44
C LYS A 69 27.30 2.84 -4.64
N THR A 70 28.51 2.44 -4.95
CA THR A 70 28.88 1.03 -5.09
C THR A 70 28.77 0.32 -3.72
N TYR A 71 29.29 0.98 -2.67
CA TYR A 71 29.18 0.45 -1.30
C TYR A 71 27.72 0.30 -0.85
N ARG A 72 26.86 1.31 -1.09
CA ARG A 72 25.43 1.17 -0.83
C ARG A 72 24.78 0.06 -1.67
N GLY A 73 25.20 -0.12 -2.90
CA GLY A 73 24.73 -1.22 -3.75
C GLY A 73 25.12 -2.60 -3.21
N TYR A 74 26.28 -2.71 -2.57
CA TYR A 74 26.73 -3.96 -1.94
C TYR A 74 26.13 -4.20 -0.54
N THR A 75 25.86 -3.13 0.20
CA THR A 75 25.32 -3.23 1.56
C THR A 75 23.80 -3.25 1.59
N THR A 76 23.13 -2.74 0.56
CA THR A 76 21.69 -2.88 0.42
C THR A 76 21.44 -4.27 -0.16
N PRO A 77 20.81 -5.18 0.59
CA PRO A 77 20.44 -6.47 0.05
C PRO A 77 19.63 -6.23 -1.23
N GLN A 78 20.05 -6.86 -2.33
CA GLN A 78 19.24 -6.80 -3.55
C GLN A 78 17.91 -7.45 -3.20
N PRO A 79 16.78 -6.81 -3.51
CA PRO A 79 15.49 -7.43 -3.31
C PRO A 79 15.50 -8.76 -4.07
N GLU A 80 15.14 -9.81 -3.38
CA GLU A 80 14.98 -11.12 -3.99
C GLU A 80 14.05 -11.01 -5.20
N PRO A 81 14.35 -11.73 -6.30
CA PRO A 81 13.48 -11.70 -7.47
C PRO A 81 12.09 -12.20 -7.04
N LYS A 82 11.11 -11.32 -7.13
CA LYS A 82 9.73 -11.66 -6.80
C LYS A 82 9.20 -12.65 -7.83
N THR A 83 8.65 -13.76 -7.36
CA THR A 83 7.98 -14.74 -8.22
C THR A 83 6.63 -14.15 -8.66
N ASP A 84 6.40 -14.09 -9.97
CA ASP A 84 5.13 -13.65 -10.55
C ASP A 84 4.22 -14.85 -10.79
N ILE A 85 3.09 -14.88 -10.09
CA ILE A 85 2.06 -15.93 -10.16
C ILE A 85 0.80 -15.45 -10.89
N SER A 86 0.89 -14.37 -11.68
CA SER A 86 -0.22 -13.78 -12.43
C SER A 86 -0.80 -14.74 -13.48
N LEU A 87 -2.07 -14.51 -13.82
CA LEU A 87 -2.66 -15.10 -15.01
C LEU A 87 -1.81 -14.82 -16.26
N PRO A 88 -1.51 -15.86 -17.08
CA PRO A 88 -0.81 -15.66 -18.32
C PRO A 88 -1.66 -14.78 -19.24
N ARG A 89 -1.27 -13.54 -19.42
CA ARG A 89 -1.93 -12.63 -20.33
C ARG A 89 -1.06 -12.43 -21.57
N ALA A 90 -1.67 -12.55 -22.73
CA ALA A 90 -1.00 -12.18 -23.97
C ALA A 90 -0.45 -10.74 -23.83
N LYS A 91 0.76 -10.49 -24.30
CA LYS A 91 1.52 -9.21 -24.24
C LYS A 91 0.81 -8.00 -24.87
N LEU A 92 -0.51 -8.00 -24.95
CA LEU A 92 -1.38 -7.08 -25.66
C LEU A 92 -1.57 -5.71 -24.99
N LEU A 93 -1.11 -5.56 -23.75
CA LEU A 93 -1.04 -4.25 -23.13
C LEU A 93 0.40 -3.73 -23.19
N GLN A 94 0.91 -3.60 -24.40
CA GLN A 94 2.06 -2.74 -24.61
C GLN A 94 1.68 -1.35 -24.10
N VAL A 95 2.28 -0.96 -23.00
CA VAL A 95 2.40 0.46 -22.66
C VAL A 95 2.75 1.15 -23.97
N ARG A 96 1.83 1.98 -24.49
CA ARG A 96 2.03 2.72 -25.75
C ARG A 96 3.47 3.18 -25.79
N GLU A 97 4.20 2.78 -26.82
CA GLU A 97 5.64 3.07 -26.90
C GLU A 97 5.86 4.54 -26.60
N PRO A 98 6.93 4.92 -25.90
CA PRO A 98 7.20 6.32 -25.58
C PRO A 98 7.15 7.26 -26.78
N LYS A 99 7.38 6.71 -27.97
CA LYS A 99 7.26 7.42 -29.26
C LYS A 99 5.83 7.74 -29.64
N GLU A 100 4.91 6.79 -29.47
CA GLU A 100 3.48 6.99 -29.76
C GLU A 100 2.86 7.98 -28.78
N ARG A 101 3.19 7.86 -27.49
CA ARG A 101 2.77 8.83 -26.49
C ARG A 101 3.22 10.25 -26.81
N LYS A 102 4.47 10.42 -27.25
CA LYS A 102 4.99 11.72 -27.70
C LYS A 102 4.27 12.25 -28.94
N LYS A 103 3.88 11.37 -29.86
CA LYS A 103 3.11 11.73 -31.07
C LYS A 103 1.72 12.25 -30.69
N ILE A 104 0.99 11.54 -29.84
CA ILE A 104 -0.32 11.94 -29.34
C ILE A 104 -0.24 13.27 -28.58
N LEU A 105 0.75 13.44 -27.71
CA LEU A 105 0.97 14.70 -27.00
C LEU A 105 1.21 15.87 -27.93
N ARG A 106 1.97 15.68 -29.02
CA ARG A 106 2.19 16.71 -30.06
C ARG A 106 0.90 17.04 -30.81
N GLN A 107 0.09 16.05 -31.15
CA GLN A 107 -1.20 16.24 -31.80
C GLN A 107 -2.17 17.03 -30.92
N ASN A 108 -2.24 16.66 -29.61
CA ASN A 108 -3.08 17.36 -28.66
C ASN A 108 -2.65 18.83 -28.45
N HIS A 109 -1.34 19.09 -28.42
CA HIS A 109 -0.80 20.46 -28.34
C HIS A 109 -1.06 21.30 -29.60
N GLN A 110 -1.25 20.67 -30.74
CA GLN A 110 -1.57 21.39 -31.98
C GLN A 110 -3.07 21.76 -32.06
N ASN A 111 -3.92 21.13 -31.27
CA ASN A 111 -5.34 21.44 -31.21
C ASN A 111 -5.57 22.66 -30.30
N ALA A 112 -5.66 23.85 -30.92
CA ALA A 112 -5.81 25.11 -30.22
C ALA A 112 -7.13 25.23 -29.41
N GLU A 113 -8.19 24.58 -29.87
CA GLU A 113 -9.49 24.58 -29.18
C GLU A 113 -9.44 23.75 -27.93
N MET A 114 -8.89 22.54 -28.01
CA MET A 114 -8.72 21.67 -26.85
C MET A 114 -7.76 22.29 -25.81
N GLU A 115 -6.67 22.88 -26.27
CA GLU A 115 -5.71 23.58 -25.39
C GLU A 115 -6.40 24.77 -24.66
N ARG A 116 -7.23 25.55 -25.37
CA ARG A 116 -8.00 26.66 -24.80
C ARG A 116 -9.03 26.15 -23.79
N ALA A 117 -9.78 25.11 -24.13
CA ALA A 117 -10.78 24.52 -23.25
C ALA A 117 -10.16 23.92 -21.99
N ALA A 118 -9.02 23.24 -22.11
CA ALA A 118 -8.27 22.72 -21.00
C ALA A 118 -7.72 23.83 -20.07
N ARG A 119 -7.20 24.90 -20.65
CA ARG A 119 -6.70 26.07 -19.90
C ARG A 119 -7.80 26.81 -19.15
N LEU A 120 -8.96 26.94 -19.75
CA LEU A 120 -10.15 27.55 -19.15
C LEU A 120 -10.91 26.61 -18.23
N ARG A 121 -10.51 25.33 -18.12
CA ARG A 121 -11.18 24.27 -17.37
C ARG A 121 -12.63 24.01 -17.80
N THR A 122 -12.92 24.24 -19.08
CA THR A 122 -14.24 23.99 -19.67
C THR A 122 -14.30 22.67 -20.45
N ALA A 123 -13.15 21.99 -20.61
CA ALA A 123 -13.10 20.69 -21.24
C ALA A 123 -13.81 19.65 -20.38
N LEU A 124 -14.84 19.04 -20.91
CA LEU A 124 -15.51 17.89 -20.31
C LEU A 124 -14.73 16.62 -20.64
N ILE A 125 -14.33 15.89 -19.61
CA ILE A 125 -13.64 14.61 -19.73
C ILE A 125 -14.67 13.51 -19.48
N PRO A 126 -14.88 12.57 -20.44
CA PRO A 126 -15.77 11.44 -20.24
C PRO A 126 -15.12 10.44 -19.25
N LEU A 127 -15.52 10.52 -18.00
CA LEU A 127 -14.90 9.75 -16.90
C LEU A 127 -15.09 8.24 -17.09
N ASP A 128 -16.20 7.81 -17.66
CA ASP A 128 -16.50 6.39 -17.89
C ASP A 128 -15.54 5.76 -18.92
N GLU A 129 -15.25 6.49 -20.01
CA GLU A 129 -14.29 6.04 -21.03
C GLU A 129 -12.87 5.99 -20.44
N VAL A 130 -12.49 7.02 -19.69
CA VAL A 130 -11.18 7.10 -19.02
C VAL A 130 -11.03 5.97 -18.02
N LYS A 131 -12.07 5.68 -17.22
CA LYS A 131 -12.09 4.58 -16.28
C LYS A 131 -11.92 3.24 -16.98
N ALA A 132 -12.69 3.00 -18.03
CA ALA A 132 -12.60 1.76 -18.81
C ALA A 132 -11.22 1.56 -19.46
N GLU A 133 -10.62 2.63 -20.00
CA GLU A 133 -9.24 2.57 -20.51
C GLU A 133 -8.22 2.33 -19.40
N TRP A 134 -8.38 2.99 -18.26
CA TRP A 134 -7.49 2.82 -17.11
C TRP A 134 -7.55 1.40 -16.56
N GLU A 135 -8.73 0.82 -16.41
CA GLU A 135 -8.91 -0.57 -15.92
C GLU A 135 -8.24 -1.59 -16.84
N LYS A 136 -8.24 -1.34 -18.15
CA LYS A 136 -7.59 -2.22 -19.13
C LYS A 136 -6.07 -2.05 -19.21
N THR A 137 -5.54 -0.88 -18.86
CA THR A 137 -4.13 -0.54 -19.07
C THR A 137 -3.31 -0.47 -17.79
N SER A 138 -3.46 0.59 -17.03
CA SER A 138 -2.62 0.90 -15.87
C SER A 138 -3.25 0.52 -14.53
N GLY A 139 -4.56 0.32 -14.50
CA GLY A 139 -5.31 -0.04 -13.30
C GLY A 139 -4.79 -1.27 -12.58
N PRO A 140 -4.58 -2.40 -13.24
CA PRO A 140 -4.08 -3.62 -12.61
C PRO A 140 -2.71 -3.42 -11.92
N PHE A 141 -1.80 -2.70 -12.56
CA PHE A 141 -0.48 -2.39 -11.97
C PHE A 141 -0.58 -1.42 -10.80
N HIS A 142 -1.54 -0.49 -10.84
CA HIS A 142 -1.80 0.40 -9.71
C HIS A 142 -2.35 -0.37 -8.52
N LYS A 143 -3.30 -1.27 -8.75
CA LYS A 143 -3.86 -2.17 -7.73
C LYS A 143 -2.76 -3.06 -7.12
N GLN A 144 -1.88 -3.62 -7.94
CA GLN A 144 -0.72 -4.38 -7.49
C GLN A 144 0.19 -3.57 -6.55
N ARG A 145 0.52 -2.33 -6.93
CA ARG A 145 1.36 -1.44 -6.09
C ARG A 145 0.70 -1.09 -4.76
N LEU A 146 -0.62 -0.90 -4.75
CA LEU A 146 -1.36 -0.70 -3.51
C LEU A 146 -1.27 -1.94 -2.62
N ALA A 147 -1.49 -3.13 -3.17
CA ALA A 147 -1.36 -4.38 -2.43
C ALA A 147 0.07 -4.60 -1.89
N GLU A 148 1.10 -4.25 -2.66
CA GLU A 148 2.50 -4.26 -2.20
C GLU A 148 2.73 -3.27 -1.05
N HIS A 149 2.17 -2.05 -1.14
CA HIS A 149 2.31 -1.02 -0.11
C HIS A 149 1.71 -1.45 1.22
N TYR A 150 0.56 -2.12 1.17
CA TYR A 150 -0.11 -2.67 2.35
C TYR A 150 0.45 -4.04 2.79
N GLY A 151 1.53 -4.53 2.19
CA GLY A 151 2.19 -5.77 2.59
C GLY A 151 1.43 -7.05 2.26
N ILE A 152 0.32 -6.99 1.51
CA ILE A 152 -0.59 -8.11 1.26
C ILE A 152 0.13 -9.32 0.63
N PHE A 153 0.98 -9.09 -0.35
CA PHE A 153 1.72 -10.17 -1.01
C PHE A 153 2.75 -10.83 -0.10
N HIS A 154 3.33 -10.05 0.80
CA HIS A 154 4.29 -10.57 1.76
C HIS A 154 3.60 -11.51 2.76
N ASP A 155 2.44 -11.10 3.26
CA ASP A 155 1.73 -11.82 4.32
C ASP A 155 1.00 -13.05 3.77
N LEU A 156 0.29 -12.92 2.64
CA LEU A 156 -0.52 -14.01 2.07
C LEU A 156 0.25 -14.96 1.14
N PHE A 157 1.28 -14.49 0.45
CA PHE A 157 2.00 -15.26 -0.58
C PHE A 157 3.51 -15.37 -0.34
N LYS A 158 3.98 -15.04 0.87
CA LYS A 158 5.42 -15.09 1.25
C LYS A 158 6.33 -14.37 0.26
N GLY A 159 5.85 -13.29 -0.35
CA GLY A 159 6.59 -12.45 -1.29
C GLY A 159 6.39 -12.78 -2.78
N ALA A 160 5.66 -13.83 -3.14
CA ALA A 160 5.18 -13.98 -4.51
C ALA A 160 4.15 -12.87 -4.82
N THR A 161 4.15 -12.37 -6.05
CA THR A 161 3.29 -11.25 -6.45
C THR A 161 2.47 -11.60 -7.68
N PHE A 162 1.30 -11.02 -7.80
CA PHE A 162 0.50 -11.11 -9.01
C PHE A 162 -0.12 -9.77 -9.38
N THR A 163 -0.43 -9.61 -10.65
CA THR A 163 -1.16 -8.45 -11.16
C THR A 163 -2.65 -8.79 -11.21
N PRO A 164 -3.52 -8.09 -10.46
CA PRO A 164 -4.96 -8.36 -10.44
C PRO A 164 -5.61 -7.85 -11.74
N TRP A 165 -5.70 -8.71 -12.73
CA TRP A 165 -6.25 -8.38 -14.04
C TRP A 165 -7.78 -8.29 -14.05
N VAL A 166 -8.44 -9.08 -13.23
CA VAL A 166 -9.89 -9.05 -13.09
C VAL A 166 -10.26 -7.99 -12.06
N THR A 167 -11.08 -7.04 -12.49
CA THR A 167 -11.61 -6.03 -11.56
C THR A 167 -12.69 -6.66 -10.72
N LEU A 168 -12.43 -6.76 -9.42
CA LEU A 168 -13.37 -7.27 -8.43
C LEU A 168 -14.11 -6.09 -7.81
N GLY A 169 -15.42 -6.00 -8.03
CA GLY A 169 -16.33 -5.09 -7.38
C GLY A 169 -16.95 -5.75 -6.16
N VAL A 170 -16.80 -5.16 -5.00
CA VAL A 170 -17.38 -5.65 -3.74
C VAL A 170 -18.10 -4.51 -3.07
N GLY A 171 -19.32 -4.73 -2.60
CA GLY A 171 -20.10 -3.73 -1.90
C GLY A 171 -20.96 -4.35 -0.80
N TYR A 172 -21.07 -3.65 0.30
CA TYR A 172 -21.93 -4.02 1.41
C TYR A 172 -23.25 -3.23 1.34
N SER A 173 -24.36 -3.94 1.14
CA SER A 173 -25.69 -3.33 1.10
C SER A 173 -26.14 -2.98 2.51
N GLN A 174 -26.59 -1.75 2.73
CA GLN A 174 -27.18 -1.28 3.97
C GLN A 174 -28.73 -1.26 3.86
N GLU A 175 -29.40 -1.19 5.01
CA GLU A 175 -30.88 -1.18 5.07
C GLU A 175 -31.52 -0.01 4.30
N ASP A 176 -30.80 1.10 4.15
CA ASP A 176 -31.24 2.33 3.44
C ASP A 176 -30.96 2.29 1.92
N GLU A 177 -30.85 1.13 1.30
CA GLU A 177 -30.45 1.00 -0.11
C GLU A 177 -29.06 1.61 -0.45
N HIS A 178 -28.29 1.90 0.58
CA HIS A 178 -26.96 2.46 0.42
C HIS A 178 -25.93 1.33 0.24
N LEU A 179 -25.14 1.41 -0.82
CA LEU A 179 -24.05 0.45 -1.07
C LEU A 179 -22.72 1.05 -0.60
N VAL A 180 -22.06 0.41 0.35
CA VAL A 180 -20.72 0.78 0.79
C VAL A 180 -19.69 -0.01 -0.04
N PRO A 181 -19.01 0.65 -0.99
CA PRO A 181 -18.06 -0.03 -1.86
C PRO A 181 -16.75 -0.33 -1.15
N VAL A 182 -16.14 -1.46 -1.46
CA VAL A 182 -14.77 -1.80 -1.07
C VAL A 182 -13.80 -1.30 -2.12
N CYS A 183 -12.86 -0.43 -1.72
CA CYS A 183 -11.95 0.29 -2.62
C CYS A 183 -10.52 0.30 -2.09
N TYR A 184 -9.76 -0.76 -2.31
CA TYR A 184 -8.29 -0.84 -2.09
C TYR A 184 -7.74 -0.10 -0.85
N GLY A 185 -8.33 -0.36 0.32
CA GLY A 185 -7.86 0.16 1.60
C GLY A 185 -8.71 1.28 2.19
N ASN A 186 -9.93 1.50 1.69
CA ASN A 186 -10.89 2.36 2.39
C ASN A 186 -11.31 1.74 3.72
N VAL A 187 -11.84 2.57 4.61
CA VAL A 187 -12.35 2.12 5.90
C VAL A 187 -13.80 1.70 5.73
N VAL A 188 -14.10 0.48 6.18
CA VAL A 188 -15.46 -0.06 6.29
C VAL A 188 -15.62 -0.50 7.74
N THR A 189 -16.71 -0.10 8.38
CA THR A 189 -16.98 -0.44 9.77
C THR A 189 -17.48 -1.89 9.91
N PRO A 190 -17.25 -2.55 11.05
CA PRO A 190 -17.81 -3.89 11.31
C PRO A 190 -19.32 -3.93 11.19
N SER A 191 -20.01 -2.87 11.59
CA SER A 191 -21.47 -2.73 11.47
C SER A 191 -21.93 -2.71 10.01
N GLU A 192 -21.22 -2.00 9.12
CA GLU A 192 -21.50 -1.99 7.68
C GLU A 192 -21.22 -3.35 7.02
N ALA A 193 -20.22 -4.07 7.51
CA ALA A 193 -19.84 -5.39 7.02
C ALA A 193 -20.50 -6.56 7.78
N SER A 194 -21.64 -6.34 8.42
CA SER A 194 -22.35 -7.37 9.20
C SER A 194 -22.91 -8.50 8.34
N ASN A 195 -23.33 -8.19 7.12
CA ASN A 195 -23.91 -9.14 6.16
C ASN A 195 -22.92 -9.49 5.04
N PRO A 196 -23.09 -10.65 4.36
CA PRO A 196 -22.28 -10.98 3.19
C PRO A 196 -22.39 -9.90 2.13
N PRO A 197 -21.26 -9.47 1.50
CA PRO A 197 -21.28 -8.43 0.49
C PRO A 197 -21.80 -8.94 -0.86
N GLU A 198 -22.25 -8.01 -1.68
CA GLU A 198 -22.49 -8.24 -3.10
C GLU A 198 -21.14 -8.18 -3.83
N VAL A 199 -20.85 -9.21 -4.62
CA VAL A 199 -19.59 -9.32 -5.35
C VAL A 199 -19.88 -9.43 -6.84
N SER A 200 -19.20 -8.64 -7.63
CA SER A 200 -19.32 -8.59 -9.08
C SER A 200 -17.95 -8.58 -9.76
N TYR A 201 -17.81 -9.28 -10.85
CA TYR A 201 -16.61 -9.29 -11.68
C TYR A 201 -16.93 -9.76 -13.10
N GLU A 202 -16.07 -9.42 -14.06
CA GLU A 202 -16.18 -9.90 -15.41
C GLU A 202 -15.58 -11.30 -15.51
N ALA A 203 -16.38 -12.27 -15.97
CA ALA A 203 -15.97 -13.65 -16.15
C ALA A 203 -16.29 -14.14 -17.55
N ASP A 204 -15.43 -15.01 -18.11
CA ASP A 204 -15.70 -15.71 -19.36
C ASP A 204 -16.80 -16.77 -19.13
N GLU A 205 -17.63 -17.00 -20.15
CA GLU A 205 -18.65 -18.05 -20.10
C GLU A 205 -18.01 -19.44 -19.88
N GLY A 206 -18.55 -20.19 -18.92
CA GLY A 206 -18.04 -21.52 -18.58
C GLY A 206 -16.76 -21.55 -17.73
N SER A 207 -16.21 -20.38 -17.33
CA SER A 207 -15.08 -20.32 -16.41
C SER A 207 -15.52 -20.63 -14.98
N LEU A 208 -14.60 -21.19 -14.20
CA LEU A 208 -14.81 -21.50 -12.78
C LEU A 208 -13.92 -20.60 -11.92
N TRP A 209 -14.47 -20.25 -10.76
CA TRP A 209 -13.80 -19.29 -9.87
C TRP A 209 -13.88 -19.70 -8.40
N THR A 210 -12.92 -19.22 -7.63
CA THR A 210 -12.90 -19.32 -6.16
C THR A 210 -12.76 -17.94 -5.57
N LEU A 211 -13.65 -17.58 -4.64
CA LEU A 211 -13.62 -16.35 -3.88
C LEU A 211 -13.24 -16.63 -2.43
N LEU A 212 -12.23 -15.93 -1.95
CA LEU A 212 -11.71 -16.02 -0.59
C LEU A 212 -11.73 -14.65 0.08
N LEU A 213 -12.27 -14.58 1.31
CA LEU A 213 -12.09 -13.44 2.22
C LEU A 213 -11.28 -13.87 3.42
N THR A 214 -10.14 -13.25 3.63
CA THR A 214 -9.23 -13.52 4.74
C THR A 214 -8.79 -12.25 5.44
N ASN A 215 -8.42 -12.39 6.72
CA ASN A 215 -7.73 -11.38 7.50
C ASN A 215 -6.31 -11.90 7.79
N PRO A 216 -5.27 -11.36 7.14
CA PRO A 216 -3.91 -11.86 7.29
C PRO A 216 -3.38 -11.65 8.72
N GLY A 217 -2.58 -12.60 9.18
CA GLY A 217 -1.77 -12.43 10.38
C GLY A 217 -0.59 -11.49 10.12
N GLU A 218 -0.27 -10.63 11.05
CA GLU A 218 0.90 -9.78 10.92
C GLU A 218 2.17 -10.59 11.21
N ARG A 219 3.07 -10.67 10.24
CA ARG A 219 4.48 -10.84 10.51
C ARG A 219 5.00 -9.53 11.05
N ILE A 220 5.46 -9.51 12.30
CA ILE A 220 6.01 -8.34 12.99
C ILE A 220 6.95 -7.57 12.06
N SER A 221 6.40 -6.62 11.33
CA SER A 221 7.17 -5.63 10.61
C SER A 221 7.35 -4.44 11.55
N LEU A 222 8.59 -4.11 11.85
CA LEU A 222 9.00 -3.01 12.74
C LEU A 222 8.45 -1.62 12.30
N PHE A 223 7.75 -1.56 11.17
CA PHE A 223 7.29 -0.32 10.53
C PHE A 223 5.78 -0.16 10.38
N CYS A 224 4.98 -1.21 10.59
CA CYS A 224 3.53 -1.12 10.47
C CYS A 224 2.89 -1.25 11.85
N ALA A 225 2.17 -0.23 12.27
CA ALA A 225 1.44 -0.18 13.55
C ALA A 225 0.08 -0.93 13.49
N PHE A 226 -0.02 -1.97 12.66
CA PHE A 226 -1.25 -2.75 12.50
C PHE A 226 -1.06 -4.11 13.18
N ALA A 227 -1.86 -4.39 14.18
CA ALA A 227 -1.92 -5.69 14.82
C ALA A 227 -3.03 -6.53 14.18
N ASP A 228 -2.89 -6.82 12.88
CA ASP A 228 -3.83 -7.66 12.13
C ASP A 228 -3.75 -9.13 12.56
N GLY A 229 -4.78 -9.89 12.26
CA GLY A 229 -4.67 -11.32 12.12
C GLY A 229 -5.10 -12.15 13.31
N HIS A 230 -4.47 -13.29 13.42
CA HIS A 230 -4.87 -14.36 14.32
C HIS A 230 -4.58 -14.01 15.79
N LEU A 231 -5.60 -14.13 16.67
CA LEU A 231 -5.51 -13.76 18.09
C LEU A 231 -4.52 -14.60 18.91
N ARG A 232 -4.11 -15.77 18.42
CA ARG A 232 -3.30 -16.75 19.18
C ARG A 232 -2.04 -17.20 18.47
N GLU A 233 -2.03 -17.21 17.15
CA GLU A 233 -0.96 -17.77 16.34
C GLU A 233 -0.39 -16.70 15.43
N THR A 234 0.92 -16.55 15.42
CA THR A 234 1.63 -15.74 14.45
C THR A 234 1.69 -16.49 13.12
N ASP A 235 1.69 -15.82 12.01
CA ASP A 235 1.71 -16.38 10.65
C ASP A 235 0.44 -17.18 10.24
N SER A 236 -0.66 -17.06 10.97
CA SER A 236 -1.97 -17.66 10.66
C SER A 236 -3.00 -16.58 10.38
N GLU A 237 -3.98 -16.91 9.58
CA GLU A 237 -5.05 -16.03 9.13
C GLU A 237 -6.40 -16.53 9.66
N TYR A 238 -7.40 -15.64 9.68
CA TYR A 238 -8.78 -16.08 9.84
C TYR A 238 -9.50 -16.10 8.50
N LEU A 239 -10.12 -17.25 8.22
CA LEU A 239 -11.00 -17.43 7.08
C LEU A 239 -12.37 -16.84 7.38
N HIS A 240 -12.71 -15.74 6.72
CA HIS A 240 -14.01 -15.07 6.88
C HIS A 240 -15.07 -15.61 5.93
N TRP A 241 -14.69 -15.93 4.69
CA TRP A 241 -15.59 -16.47 3.69
C TRP A 241 -14.82 -17.23 2.61
N LEU A 242 -15.36 -18.37 2.17
CA LEU A 242 -14.78 -19.14 1.09
C LEU A 242 -15.90 -19.78 0.25
N VAL A 243 -15.95 -19.38 -1.02
CA VAL A 243 -16.86 -19.95 -2.02
C VAL A 243 -16.02 -20.44 -3.20
N THR A 244 -16.25 -21.67 -3.61
CA THR A 244 -15.45 -22.38 -4.61
C THR A 244 -16.31 -22.88 -5.77
N ASN A 245 -15.67 -23.20 -6.89
CA ASN A 245 -16.34 -23.70 -8.08
C ASN A 245 -17.51 -22.81 -8.54
N ILE A 246 -17.32 -21.49 -8.49
CA ILE A 246 -18.31 -20.51 -8.89
C ILE A 246 -18.39 -20.50 -10.43
N PRO A 247 -19.54 -20.82 -11.02
CA PRO A 247 -19.70 -20.80 -12.47
C PRO A 247 -19.85 -19.35 -12.95
N GLY A 248 -18.94 -18.89 -13.81
CA GLY A 248 -18.95 -17.51 -14.31
C GLY A 248 -18.86 -16.49 -13.17
N ASN A 249 -19.85 -15.62 -13.05
CA ASN A 249 -19.92 -14.57 -12.01
C ASN A 249 -21.05 -14.82 -10.98
N ASP A 250 -21.71 -15.98 -11.01
CA ASP A 250 -22.82 -16.30 -10.10
C ASP A 250 -22.29 -16.94 -8.81
N ILE A 251 -21.99 -16.13 -7.82
CA ILE A 251 -21.46 -16.58 -6.52
C ILE A 251 -22.45 -17.48 -5.79
N LYS A 252 -23.78 -17.26 -5.98
CA LYS A 252 -24.80 -18.04 -5.30
C LYS A 252 -24.86 -19.50 -5.78
N SER A 253 -24.43 -19.76 -7.01
CA SER A 253 -24.31 -21.11 -7.57
C SER A 253 -23.00 -21.80 -7.21
N GLY A 254 -22.06 -21.10 -6.57
CA GLY A 254 -20.82 -21.67 -6.07
C GLY A 254 -21.03 -22.57 -4.84
N LYS A 255 -20.07 -23.45 -4.58
CA LYS A 255 -20.05 -24.26 -3.36
C LYS A 255 -19.44 -23.46 -2.21
N GLU A 256 -20.27 -23.10 -1.23
CA GLU A 256 -19.80 -22.43 -0.02
C GLU A 256 -19.08 -23.43 0.90
N ILE A 257 -17.78 -23.29 1.04
CA ILE A 257 -16.93 -24.14 1.87
C ILE A 257 -16.88 -23.61 3.30
N CYS A 258 -16.86 -22.30 3.47
CA CYS A 258 -16.93 -21.62 4.76
C CYS A 258 -17.86 -20.42 4.65
N HIS A 259 -18.92 -20.39 5.46
CA HIS A 259 -19.88 -19.30 5.42
C HIS A 259 -19.27 -17.98 5.90
N TYR A 260 -19.91 -16.90 5.48
CA TYR A 260 -19.48 -15.55 5.84
C TYR A 260 -19.47 -15.32 7.36
N LEU A 261 -18.39 -14.74 7.87
CA LEU A 261 -18.27 -14.27 9.23
C LEU A 261 -17.93 -12.77 9.16
N PRO A 262 -18.70 -11.89 9.85
CA PRO A 262 -18.40 -10.47 9.89
C PRO A 262 -16.98 -10.17 10.38
N PRO A 263 -16.37 -9.05 10.00
CA PRO A 263 -15.15 -8.57 10.60
C PRO A 263 -15.26 -8.40 12.11
N PHE A 264 -14.22 -8.84 12.84
CA PHE A 264 -14.19 -8.73 14.31
C PHE A 264 -12.81 -8.25 14.81
N PRO A 265 -12.34 -7.08 14.38
CA PRO A 265 -11.10 -6.53 14.91
C PRO A 265 -11.23 -6.33 16.43
N ALA A 266 -10.21 -6.74 17.20
CA ALA A 266 -10.27 -6.64 18.65
C ALA A 266 -10.03 -5.17 19.10
N MET A 267 -10.63 -4.80 20.24
CA MET A 267 -10.47 -3.45 20.79
C MET A 267 -9.01 -3.15 21.14
N GLY A 268 -8.48 -2.04 20.59
CA GLY A 268 -7.11 -1.59 20.86
C GLY A 268 -6.04 -2.15 19.92
N THR A 269 -6.40 -2.98 18.91
CA THR A 269 -5.47 -3.50 17.91
C THR A 269 -5.32 -2.60 16.67
N GLY A 270 -6.16 -1.57 16.52
CA GLY A 270 -6.12 -0.65 15.40
C GLY A 270 -6.87 -1.14 14.16
N TYR A 271 -6.33 -0.79 12.99
CA TYR A 271 -6.96 -1.17 11.71
C TYR A 271 -6.48 -2.54 11.27
N HIS A 272 -7.44 -3.43 10.95
CA HIS A 272 -7.22 -4.74 10.36
C HIS A 272 -7.52 -4.71 8.87
N ARG A 273 -6.76 -5.45 8.08
CA ARG A 273 -6.95 -5.58 6.63
C ARG A 273 -7.80 -6.80 6.33
N PHE A 274 -8.89 -6.61 5.60
CA PHE A 274 -9.75 -7.69 5.10
C PHE A 274 -9.61 -7.77 3.59
N ILE A 275 -9.16 -8.92 3.11
CA ILE A 275 -8.69 -9.08 1.73
C ILE A 275 -9.56 -10.10 1.01
N PHE A 276 -10.20 -9.64 -0.07
CA PHE A 276 -10.86 -10.49 -1.03
C PHE A 276 -9.88 -10.90 -2.12
N LEU A 277 -9.75 -12.18 -2.33
CA LEU A 277 -8.97 -12.78 -3.40
C LEU A 277 -9.89 -13.55 -4.33
N LEU A 278 -9.72 -13.35 -5.62
CA LEU A 278 -10.43 -14.08 -6.66
C LEU A 278 -9.42 -14.91 -7.45
N PHE A 279 -9.64 -16.22 -7.47
CA PHE A 279 -8.81 -17.16 -8.22
C PHE A 279 -9.61 -17.71 -9.40
N LYS A 280 -8.97 -17.80 -10.56
CA LYS A 280 -9.50 -18.52 -11.72
C LYS A 280 -9.10 -19.99 -11.62
N GLN A 281 -10.05 -20.89 -11.84
CA GLN A 281 -9.82 -22.32 -11.87
C GLN A 281 -9.80 -22.82 -13.31
N ASP A 282 -8.88 -23.72 -13.63
CA ASP A 282 -8.79 -24.34 -14.95
C ASP A 282 -9.76 -25.52 -15.09
N ARG A 283 -10.09 -26.17 -13.96
CA ARG A 283 -11.05 -27.27 -13.86
C ARG A 283 -11.78 -27.26 -12.51
N PRO A 284 -12.87 -28.01 -12.38
CA PRO A 284 -13.52 -28.20 -11.08
C PRO A 284 -12.55 -28.87 -10.10
N ILE A 285 -12.39 -28.30 -8.90
CA ILE A 285 -11.51 -28.80 -7.85
C ILE A 285 -12.37 -29.37 -6.71
N ASP A 286 -11.93 -30.49 -6.14
CA ASP A 286 -12.56 -31.06 -4.95
C ASP A 286 -11.96 -30.43 -3.67
N PHE A 287 -12.77 -29.67 -2.96
CA PHE A 287 -12.42 -29.03 -1.69
C PHE A 287 -13.05 -29.74 -0.49
N SER A 288 -13.33 -31.04 -0.57
CA SER A 288 -13.99 -31.79 0.50
C SER A 288 -13.21 -31.76 1.82
N GLU A 289 -11.89 -31.72 1.76
CA GLU A 289 -11.02 -31.64 2.94
C GLU A 289 -11.08 -30.27 3.64
N ASP A 290 -11.43 -29.23 2.90
CA ASP A 290 -11.45 -27.85 3.38
C ASP A 290 -12.84 -27.40 3.86
N VAL A 291 -13.86 -28.25 3.72
CA VAL A 291 -15.24 -27.94 4.14
C VAL A 291 -15.30 -27.70 5.64
N ARG A 292 -15.90 -26.60 6.03
CA ARG A 292 -16.18 -26.25 7.41
C ARG A 292 -17.64 -26.59 7.76
N PRO A 293 -17.92 -26.97 9.03
CA PRO A 293 -19.30 -27.19 9.46
C PRO A 293 -20.13 -25.91 9.29
N VAL A 294 -21.39 -26.07 9.01
CA VAL A 294 -22.33 -24.93 8.89
C VAL A 294 -23.35 -25.03 10.05
N PRO A 295 -23.39 -24.02 10.93
CA PRO A 295 -22.53 -22.82 11.05
C PRO A 295 -21.17 -23.12 11.70
N CYS A 296 -20.11 -22.44 11.25
CA CYS A 296 -18.77 -22.55 11.82
C CYS A 296 -18.41 -21.27 12.59
N TYR A 297 -18.60 -21.25 13.89
CA TYR A 297 -18.24 -20.12 14.74
C TYR A 297 -16.97 -20.38 15.57
N SER A 298 -16.31 -21.51 15.37
CA SER A 298 -15.05 -21.83 16.03
C SER A 298 -13.87 -21.17 15.34
N LEU A 299 -13.20 -20.25 16.01
CA LEU A 299 -12.00 -19.58 15.48
C LEU A 299 -10.88 -20.58 15.17
N LYS A 300 -10.76 -21.66 15.95
CA LYS A 300 -9.79 -22.72 15.66
C LYS A 300 -10.04 -23.40 14.32
N MET A 301 -11.29 -23.61 13.93
CA MET A 301 -11.63 -24.20 12.64
C MET A 301 -11.53 -23.19 11.48
N ARG A 302 -11.50 -21.92 11.80
CA ARG A 302 -11.30 -20.84 10.84
C ARG A 302 -9.84 -20.40 10.70
N THR A 303 -8.93 -20.99 11.49
CA THR A 303 -7.49 -20.81 11.28
C THR A 303 -7.13 -21.31 9.89
N PHE A 304 -6.47 -20.48 9.11
CA PHE A 304 -6.23 -20.69 7.69
C PHE A 304 -4.86 -20.12 7.27
N SER A 305 -4.34 -20.62 6.17
CA SER A 305 -3.16 -20.10 5.50
C SER A 305 -3.46 -20.03 4.01
N THR A 306 -3.59 -18.83 3.49
CA THR A 306 -3.81 -18.62 2.04
C THR A 306 -2.66 -19.19 1.22
N PHE A 307 -1.42 -19.08 1.73
CA PHE A 307 -0.26 -19.64 1.07
C PHE A 307 -0.35 -21.16 0.91
N ASP A 308 -0.66 -21.88 1.98
CA ASP A 308 -0.72 -23.34 1.95
C ASP A 308 -1.91 -23.83 1.13
N PHE A 309 -3.03 -23.13 1.22
CA PHE A 309 -4.20 -23.39 0.38
C PHE A 309 -3.89 -23.21 -1.10
N TYR A 310 -3.26 -22.08 -1.48
CA TYR A 310 -2.87 -21.83 -2.86
C TYR A 310 -1.85 -22.86 -3.35
N ARG A 311 -0.84 -23.16 -2.56
CA ARG A 311 0.20 -24.14 -2.91
C ARG A 311 -0.35 -25.55 -3.15
N LYS A 312 -1.39 -25.94 -2.42
CA LYS A 312 -2.07 -27.23 -2.59
C LYS A 312 -2.77 -27.33 -3.96
N HIS A 313 -3.20 -26.19 -4.51
CA HIS A 313 -4.00 -26.11 -5.73
C HIS A 313 -3.34 -25.26 -6.83
N GLU A 314 -2.03 -24.98 -6.75
CA GLU A 314 -1.33 -24.07 -7.67
C GLU A 314 -1.37 -24.49 -9.13
N ASP A 315 -1.48 -25.80 -9.40
CA ASP A 315 -1.57 -26.36 -10.76
C ASP A 315 -2.91 -26.05 -11.44
N ASP A 316 -3.96 -25.88 -10.68
CA ASP A 316 -5.35 -25.76 -11.18
C ASP A 316 -5.98 -24.40 -10.88
N MET A 317 -5.30 -23.56 -10.10
CA MET A 317 -5.88 -22.31 -9.60
C MET A 317 -4.88 -21.16 -9.70
N THR A 318 -5.27 -20.07 -10.34
CA THR A 318 -4.41 -18.89 -10.54
C THR A 318 -5.06 -17.63 -9.97
N PRO A 319 -4.33 -16.80 -9.20
CA PRO A 319 -4.87 -15.56 -8.67
C PRO A 319 -5.14 -14.54 -9.80
N ALA A 320 -6.34 -14.00 -9.82
CA ALA A 320 -6.83 -13.16 -10.91
C ALA A 320 -7.28 -11.77 -10.47
N GLY A 321 -7.87 -11.66 -9.29
CA GLY A 321 -8.42 -10.42 -8.75
C GLY A 321 -8.11 -10.25 -7.27
N LEU A 322 -8.05 -8.99 -6.84
CA LEU A 322 -7.81 -8.61 -5.46
C LEU A 322 -8.51 -7.30 -5.16
N VAL A 323 -9.18 -7.22 -4.02
CA VAL A 323 -9.65 -5.97 -3.42
C VAL A 323 -9.60 -6.10 -1.90
N PHE A 324 -9.41 -5.01 -1.18
CA PHE A 324 -9.30 -5.04 0.27
C PHE A 324 -9.80 -3.75 0.91
N PHE A 325 -10.18 -3.85 2.17
CA PHE A 325 -10.57 -2.73 2.99
C PHE A 325 -9.89 -2.81 4.37
N GLN A 326 -9.96 -1.73 5.10
CA GLN A 326 -9.50 -1.64 6.47
C GLN A 326 -10.71 -1.56 7.40
N CYS A 327 -10.65 -2.26 8.51
CA CYS A 327 -11.70 -2.28 9.50
C CYS A 327 -11.10 -2.07 10.89
N GLN A 328 -11.69 -1.20 11.68
CA GLN A 328 -11.31 -0.94 13.06
C GLN A 328 -12.45 -1.36 13.99
N TRP A 329 -12.12 -1.64 15.22
CA TRP A 329 -13.12 -2.00 16.23
C TRP A 329 -14.23 -0.94 16.33
N ASP A 330 -15.46 -1.43 16.43
CA ASP A 330 -16.64 -0.68 16.86
C ASP A 330 -17.47 -1.50 17.86
N SER A 331 -18.53 -0.92 18.41
CA SER A 331 -19.36 -1.58 19.42
C SER A 331 -20.12 -2.81 18.91
N SER A 332 -20.30 -2.97 17.59
CA SER A 332 -20.95 -4.12 16.98
C SER A 332 -20.12 -5.42 17.13
N VAL A 333 -18.79 -5.25 17.20
CA VAL A 333 -17.85 -6.36 17.39
C VAL A 333 -18.09 -7.11 18.69
N THR A 334 -18.50 -6.42 19.74
CA THR A 334 -18.88 -7.04 21.03
C THR A 334 -19.98 -8.07 20.85
N TRP A 335 -20.97 -7.78 19.99
CA TRP A 335 -22.02 -8.74 19.67
C TRP A 335 -21.47 -9.98 18.92
N VAL A 336 -20.55 -9.78 17.99
CA VAL A 336 -19.90 -10.87 17.25
C VAL A 336 -19.17 -11.81 18.23
N PHE A 337 -18.37 -11.26 19.15
CA PHE A 337 -17.67 -12.07 20.15
C PHE A 337 -18.62 -12.81 21.10
N HIS A 338 -19.63 -12.14 21.61
CA HIS A 338 -20.52 -12.73 22.64
C HIS A 338 -21.58 -13.65 22.04
N GLN A 339 -22.21 -13.27 20.92
CA GLN A 339 -23.34 -14.03 20.37
C GLN A 339 -22.94 -15.05 19.31
N LEU A 340 -22.02 -14.69 18.39
CA LEU A 340 -21.62 -15.60 17.33
C LEU A 340 -20.47 -16.52 17.77
N LEU A 341 -19.40 -15.95 18.32
CA LEU A 341 -18.21 -16.71 18.70
C LEU A 341 -18.33 -17.35 20.11
N ASN A 342 -19.32 -16.96 20.90
CA ASN A 342 -19.56 -17.40 22.27
C ASN A 342 -18.30 -17.34 23.14
N MET A 343 -17.56 -16.23 23.05
CA MET A 343 -16.33 -16.01 23.80
C MET A 343 -16.28 -14.59 24.33
N ARG A 344 -15.45 -14.39 25.38
CA ARG A 344 -15.19 -13.06 25.90
C ARG A 344 -14.38 -12.27 24.88
N GLU A 345 -14.80 -11.02 24.64
CA GLU A 345 -14.06 -10.10 23.81
C GLU A 345 -12.66 -9.81 24.38
N PRO A 346 -11.58 -10.02 23.60
CA PRO A 346 -10.24 -9.60 24.01
C PRO A 346 -10.11 -8.08 23.85
N VAL A 347 -9.56 -7.44 24.88
CA VAL A 347 -9.32 -5.99 24.90
C VAL A 347 -7.85 -5.75 25.10
N PHE A 348 -7.21 -5.07 24.15
CA PHE A 348 -5.79 -4.72 24.18
C PHE A 348 -5.56 -3.26 24.57
N GLU A 349 -6.62 -2.44 24.56
CA GLU A 349 -6.55 -1.06 25.02
C GLU A 349 -6.79 -1.00 26.53
N PHE A 350 -5.81 -0.48 27.24
CA PHE A 350 -5.93 -0.25 28.67
C PHE A 350 -6.54 1.13 28.93
N VAL A 351 -7.83 1.14 29.24
CA VAL A 351 -8.49 2.35 29.75
C VAL A 351 -8.03 2.54 31.20
N ARG A 352 -7.21 3.56 31.45
CA ARG A 352 -6.81 3.90 32.79
C ARG A 352 -8.07 4.29 33.58
N PRO A 353 -8.31 3.66 34.73
CA PRO A 353 -9.40 4.09 35.60
C PRO A 353 -9.18 5.57 35.96
N PRO A 354 -10.25 6.34 36.19
CA PRO A 354 -10.11 7.74 36.61
C PRO A 354 -9.18 7.83 37.80
N VAL A 355 -8.23 8.75 37.72
CA VAL A 355 -7.20 8.90 38.77
C VAL A 355 -7.91 9.24 40.09
N TYR A 356 -7.86 8.33 41.04
CA TYR A 356 -8.52 8.49 42.34
C TYR A 356 -7.81 9.55 43.21
N HIS A 357 -6.53 9.75 42.97
CA HIS A 357 -5.76 10.78 43.64
C HIS A 357 -5.25 11.80 42.62
N PRO A 358 -5.33 13.10 42.93
CA PRO A 358 -4.71 14.09 42.09
C PRO A 358 -3.21 13.77 41.96
N PRO A 359 -2.61 14.01 40.78
CA PRO A 359 -1.20 13.77 40.57
C PRO A 359 -0.38 14.49 41.62
N GLN A 360 0.55 13.78 42.24
CA GLN A 360 1.41 14.33 43.28
C GLN A 360 2.33 15.40 42.68
N LEU A 361 2.27 16.61 43.23
CA LEU A 361 3.18 17.67 42.84
C LEU A 361 4.60 17.31 43.32
N LYS A 362 5.57 17.30 42.42
CA LYS A 362 6.97 16.99 42.73
C LYS A 362 7.55 17.91 43.80
N PHE A 363 7.09 19.17 43.82
CA PHE A 363 7.46 20.19 44.82
C PHE A 363 6.20 20.92 45.29
N PRO A 364 5.42 20.37 46.23
CA PRO A 364 4.12 20.90 46.62
C PRO A 364 4.18 22.30 47.22
N LEU A 365 5.33 22.71 47.77
CA LEU A 365 5.54 24.04 48.38
C LEU A 365 6.14 25.05 47.39
N ARG A 366 6.52 24.63 46.18
CA ARG A 366 7.09 25.53 45.17
C ARG A 366 5.97 26.18 44.39
N GLN A 367 5.94 27.48 44.33
CA GLN A 367 5.01 28.19 43.44
C GLN A 367 5.29 27.82 41.98
N PRO A 368 4.27 27.51 41.16
CA PRO A 368 4.44 27.26 39.76
C PRO A 368 5.09 28.47 39.10
N LEU A 369 5.96 28.24 38.11
CA LEU A 369 6.61 29.29 37.34
C LEU A 369 5.53 30.04 36.53
N ARG A 370 5.12 31.20 37.05
CA ARG A 370 3.99 32.00 36.52
C ARG A 370 4.10 32.32 35.04
N TYR A 371 5.32 32.45 34.53
CA TYR A 371 5.50 32.78 33.12
C TYR A 371 5.25 31.57 32.20
N LEU A 372 5.54 30.36 32.65
CA LEU A 372 5.25 29.12 31.90
C LEU A 372 3.76 28.77 31.93
N ASP A 373 3.10 29.04 33.08
CA ASP A 373 1.67 28.78 33.22
C ASP A 373 0.81 29.77 32.42
N ARG A 374 1.34 30.96 32.14
CA ARG A 374 0.64 32.01 31.38
C ARG A 374 0.30 31.60 29.95
N TYR A 375 1.04 30.67 29.33
CA TYR A 375 0.89 30.24 27.95
C TYR A 375 0.40 28.81 27.84
N ARG A 376 -0.16 28.24 28.90
CA ARG A 376 -0.76 26.90 28.85
C ARG A 376 -2.24 27.00 28.55
N ASP A 377 -2.64 26.28 27.51
CA ASP A 377 -4.05 26.13 27.13
C ASP A 377 -4.77 25.04 27.95
N THR A 378 -4.04 24.31 28.83
CA THR A 378 -4.58 23.22 29.65
C THR A 378 -4.38 23.52 31.14
N GLU A 379 -5.41 23.27 31.93
CA GLU A 379 -5.37 23.38 33.39
C GLU A 379 -4.55 22.26 34.09
N GLU A 380 -4.10 21.27 33.32
CA GLU A 380 -3.32 20.17 33.87
C GLU A 380 -1.89 20.57 34.25
N PRO A 381 -1.44 20.28 35.48
CA PRO A 381 -0.08 20.56 35.90
C PRO A 381 0.90 19.68 35.12
N THR A 382 1.83 20.29 34.39
CA THR A 382 2.93 19.55 33.77
C THR A 382 4.07 19.36 34.73
N TYR A 383 4.43 18.12 34.99
CA TYR A 383 5.58 17.78 35.84
C TYR A 383 6.85 17.72 35.00
N GLY A 384 7.86 18.47 35.41
CA GLY A 384 9.22 18.19 35.01
C GLY A 384 9.63 18.52 33.59
N ILE A 385 9.21 19.64 33.04
CA ILE A 385 9.95 20.26 31.95
C ILE A 385 11.00 21.19 32.54
N TYR A 386 12.24 20.77 32.52
CA TYR A 386 13.41 21.56 32.82
C TYR A 386 14.13 21.92 31.55
#